data_5d7dbfc5a150420b37a70a0c2cbd4131
#
_entry.id   5d7dbfc5a150420b37a70a0c2cbd4131
#
_cell.length_a   1.000
_cell.length_b   1.000
_cell.length_c   1.000
_cell.angle_alpha   90.00
_cell.angle_beta   90.00
_cell.angle_gamma   90.00
#
_symmetry.space_group_name_H-M   'P 1'
#
loop_
_entity.id
_entity.type
_entity.pdbx_description
1 polymer ?
#
loop_
_entity_poly.entity_id
_entity_poly.type
_entity_poly.pdbx_seq_one_letter_code
_entity_poly.pdbx_strand_id
1 'polypeptide(L)'
;MRRARCRHRLWCEFEIVFYGDEARISPLIAKASHLGRASIVHTVDAVSPDDTASQAVRRGKATSMWMAIASVADGDADAVVSAGNTGALMAMSKLQFRTMPGVTRPAIAAFFPTMDETMCMLDLGANLECDAENLVQFAILGQAFHRSLTGKESPRLGLLNVGEEEQKGHDYLRVASRRLSDPELGVNYQGFVEGSDITNGQLDVVVTDGFSGNVALKMAEGISSMFTRLLRRSLNKSFLSRLGYLLARSALSEMRTHIDPRHYNGAVFLGLNGIAVKSHGGTDRIGFANAINVALELVDHGFLPDVSAAIARANTILERKDDDG
;
A
#
# COMPACT_ATOMS: atom_id res chain seq x y z
N MET A 1 -17.29 14.05 12.03
CA MET A 1 -17.55 13.53 13.39
C MET A 1 -18.23 12.15 13.45
N ARG A 2 -18.32 11.38 12.35
CA ARG A 2 -18.91 10.01 12.33
C ARG A 2 -17.90 8.85 12.21
N ARG A 3 -16.60 9.11 12.01
CA ARG A 3 -15.56 8.08 11.80
C ARG A 3 -14.93 7.47 13.07
N ALA A 4 -15.14 8.06 14.24
CA ALA A 4 -14.54 7.54 15.49
C ALA A 4 -15.31 6.35 16.12
N ARG A 5 -16.54 6.06 15.68
CA ARG A 5 -17.37 4.98 16.28
C ARG A 5 -17.21 3.62 15.61
N CYS A 6 -16.65 3.52 14.39
CA CYS A 6 -16.48 2.25 13.68
C CYS A 6 -15.23 1.46 14.10
N ARG A 7 -14.15 2.13 14.54
CA ARG A 7 -12.87 1.46 14.84
C ARG A 7 -12.94 0.38 15.94
N HIS A 8 -13.89 0.44 16.85
CA HIS A 8 -14.02 -0.56 17.95
C HIS A 8 -15.00 -1.71 17.64
N ARG A 9 -15.85 -1.62 16.63
CA ARG A 9 -16.79 -2.69 16.27
C ARG A 9 -16.21 -3.72 15.30
N LEU A 10 -15.29 -3.33 14.43
CA LEU A 10 -14.68 -4.20 13.40
C LEU A 10 -13.96 -5.42 14.02
N TRP A 11 -13.27 -5.25 15.14
CA TRP A 11 -12.49 -6.32 15.78
C TRP A 11 -13.29 -7.49 16.35
N CYS A 12 -14.61 -7.39 16.40
CA CYS A 12 -15.49 -8.46 16.92
C CYS A 12 -16.13 -9.32 15.81
N GLU A 13 -15.99 -8.95 14.55
CA GLU A 13 -16.74 -9.55 13.44
C GLU A 13 -15.88 -10.34 12.44
N PHE A 14 -14.55 -10.39 12.60
CA PHE A 14 -13.67 -11.14 11.70
C PHE A 14 -12.86 -12.21 12.43
N GLU A 15 -12.44 -13.21 11.68
CA GLU A 15 -11.58 -14.30 12.15
C GLU A 15 -10.15 -14.08 11.63
N ILE A 16 -9.16 -14.35 12.49
CA ILE A 16 -7.74 -14.33 12.11
C ILE A 16 -7.23 -15.77 12.06
N VAL A 17 -6.70 -16.17 10.91
CA VAL A 17 -5.99 -17.44 10.76
C VAL A 17 -4.49 -17.18 10.73
N PHE A 18 -3.76 -17.69 11.71
CA PHE A 18 -2.31 -17.60 11.78
C PHE A 18 -1.67 -18.81 11.10
N TYR A 19 -0.73 -18.57 10.19
CA TYR A 19 0.06 -19.61 9.54
C TYR A 19 1.47 -19.60 10.07
N GLY A 20 1.91 -20.68 10.73
CA GLY A 20 3.26 -20.76 11.29
C GLY A 20 3.42 -21.82 12.39
N ASP A 21 4.52 -21.76 13.10
CA ASP A 21 4.83 -22.70 14.19
C ASP A 21 3.86 -22.52 15.37
N GLU A 22 2.97 -23.48 15.53
CA GLU A 22 1.94 -23.48 16.57
C GLU A 22 2.54 -23.38 17.99
N ALA A 23 3.66 -24.04 18.23
CA ALA A 23 4.33 -24.00 19.55
C ALA A 23 4.80 -22.58 19.91
N ARG A 24 5.09 -21.74 18.92
CA ARG A 24 5.47 -20.34 19.10
C ARG A 24 4.28 -19.39 19.13
N ILE A 25 3.23 -19.68 18.38
CA ILE A 25 2.07 -18.80 18.21
C ILE A 25 1.06 -18.98 19.36
N SER A 26 0.72 -20.20 19.74
CA SER A 26 -0.30 -20.48 20.77
C SER A 26 -0.09 -19.73 22.09
N PRO A 27 1.15 -19.63 22.66
CA PRO A 27 1.36 -18.87 23.88
C PRO A 27 1.14 -17.37 23.73
N LEU A 28 1.27 -16.83 22.50
CA LEU A 28 1.04 -15.41 22.21
C LEU A 28 -0.47 -15.13 22.11
N ILE A 29 -1.21 -15.98 21.41
CA ILE A 29 -2.67 -15.88 21.31
C ILE A 29 -3.32 -16.01 22.69
N ALA A 30 -2.87 -16.95 23.51
CA ALA A 30 -3.41 -17.15 24.85
C ALA A 30 -3.25 -15.91 25.78
N LYS A 31 -2.24 -15.07 25.52
CA LYS A 31 -2.03 -13.80 26.23
C LYS A 31 -2.88 -12.65 25.69
N ALA A 32 -3.42 -12.79 24.48
CA ALA A 32 -4.17 -11.75 23.77
C ALA A 32 -5.68 -11.99 23.94
N SER A 33 -6.19 -11.79 25.17
CA SER A 33 -7.59 -12.07 25.57
C SER A 33 -8.67 -11.33 24.77
N HIS A 34 -8.29 -10.40 23.91
CA HIS A 34 -9.17 -9.58 23.06
C HIS A 34 -9.07 -9.95 21.57
N LEU A 35 -8.23 -10.89 21.18
CA LEU A 35 -8.32 -11.52 19.88
C LEU A 35 -9.60 -12.38 19.87
N GLY A 36 -10.61 -11.93 19.13
CA GLY A 36 -11.89 -12.63 19.01
C GLY A 36 -11.72 -14.09 18.56
N ARG A 37 -12.12 -14.42 17.34
CA ARG A 37 -11.90 -15.74 16.74
C ARG A 37 -10.51 -15.80 16.11
N ALA A 38 -9.63 -16.63 16.64
CA ALA A 38 -8.29 -16.86 16.11
C ALA A 38 -8.01 -18.35 16.02
N SER A 39 -7.52 -18.80 14.88
CA SER A 39 -7.11 -20.19 14.62
C SER A 39 -5.67 -20.26 14.12
N ILE A 40 -5.05 -21.42 14.18
CA ILE A 40 -3.67 -21.63 13.74
C ILE A 40 -3.65 -22.79 12.73
N VAL A 41 -3.01 -22.53 11.60
CA VAL A 41 -2.61 -23.58 10.66
C VAL A 41 -1.11 -23.80 10.84
N HIS A 42 -0.75 -24.98 11.37
CA HIS A 42 0.62 -25.30 11.75
C HIS A 42 1.52 -25.53 10.55
N THR A 43 2.66 -24.86 10.55
CA THR A 43 3.83 -25.18 9.72
C THR A 43 5.09 -24.59 10.37
N VAL A 44 6.20 -25.34 10.31
CA VAL A 44 7.52 -24.87 10.75
C VAL A 44 8.28 -24.17 9.63
N ASP A 45 7.85 -24.34 8.39
CA ASP A 45 8.51 -23.81 7.21
C ASP A 45 8.14 -22.33 7.00
N ALA A 46 9.15 -21.51 6.84
CA ALA A 46 9.01 -20.08 6.58
C ALA A 46 9.95 -19.62 5.45
N VAL A 47 9.55 -18.57 4.76
CA VAL A 47 10.40 -17.87 3.79
C VAL A 47 11.45 -17.07 4.56
N SER A 48 12.73 -17.25 4.20
CA SER A 48 13.82 -16.45 4.77
C SER A 48 13.76 -15.00 4.25
N PRO A 49 14.17 -14.02 5.07
CA PRO A 49 14.36 -12.64 4.59
C PRO A 49 15.36 -12.54 3.43
N ASP A 50 16.35 -13.45 3.36
CA ASP A 50 17.42 -13.49 2.36
C ASP A 50 17.06 -14.31 1.12
N ASP A 51 15.92 -15.00 1.10
CA ASP A 51 15.48 -15.76 -0.07
C ASP A 51 15.14 -14.81 -1.23
N THR A 52 15.67 -15.13 -2.42
CA THR A 52 15.15 -14.50 -3.64
C THR A 52 13.71 -14.95 -3.90
N ALA A 53 12.93 -14.15 -4.63
CA ALA A 53 11.54 -14.49 -4.97
C ALA A 53 11.43 -15.88 -5.63
N SER A 54 12.38 -16.24 -6.50
CA SER A 54 12.39 -17.55 -7.18
C SER A 54 12.74 -18.71 -6.23
N GLN A 55 13.64 -18.50 -5.26
CA GLN A 55 13.95 -19.51 -4.23
C GLN A 55 12.74 -19.73 -3.32
N ALA A 56 12.11 -18.63 -2.88
CA ALA A 56 10.91 -18.69 -2.06
C ALA A 56 9.78 -19.46 -2.74
N VAL A 57 9.51 -19.19 -4.02
CA VAL A 57 8.49 -19.92 -4.81
C VAL A 57 8.84 -21.40 -4.96
N ARG A 58 10.11 -21.77 -5.17
CA ARG A 58 10.52 -23.19 -5.29
C ARG A 58 10.35 -23.98 -4.00
N ARG A 59 10.66 -23.38 -2.84
CA ARG A 59 10.42 -23.97 -1.52
C ARG A 59 8.93 -24.03 -1.18
N GLY A 60 8.16 -23.20 -1.75
CA GLY A 60 6.85 -22.62 -1.67
C GLY A 60 5.83 -23.33 -0.81
N LYS A 61 5.35 -24.50 -1.23
CA LYS A 61 4.03 -25.02 -0.84
C LYS A 61 3.85 -25.32 0.65
N ALA A 62 4.92 -25.58 1.38
CA ALA A 62 4.86 -25.88 2.82
C ALA A 62 5.08 -24.63 3.68
N THR A 63 5.50 -23.50 3.10
CA THR A 63 5.79 -22.29 3.87
C THR A 63 4.53 -21.59 4.34
N SER A 64 4.59 -20.98 5.52
CA SER A 64 3.49 -20.21 6.11
C SER A 64 2.95 -19.12 5.18
N MET A 65 3.84 -18.46 4.44
CA MET A 65 3.44 -17.42 3.46
C MET A 65 2.65 -18.01 2.29
N TRP A 66 3.10 -19.15 1.73
CA TRP A 66 2.40 -19.80 0.63
C TRP A 66 1.01 -20.27 1.05
N MET A 67 0.92 -20.94 2.22
CA MET A 67 -0.34 -21.48 2.74
C MET A 67 -1.36 -20.37 3.04
N ALA A 68 -0.89 -19.25 3.60
CA ALA A 68 -1.73 -18.08 3.84
C ALA A 68 -2.26 -17.44 2.54
N ILE A 69 -1.46 -17.40 1.47
CA ILE A 69 -1.90 -16.91 0.16
C ILE A 69 -2.88 -17.92 -0.46
N ALA A 70 -2.58 -19.24 -0.36
CA ALA A 70 -3.43 -20.29 -0.89
C ALA A 70 -4.84 -20.23 -0.31
N SER A 71 -4.99 -19.98 1.00
CA SER A 71 -6.32 -19.89 1.63
C SER A 71 -7.16 -18.76 1.03
N VAL A 72 -6.54 -17.65 0.58
CA VAL A 72 -7.28 -16.59 -0.12
C VAL A 72 -7.61 -17.01 -1.56
N ALA A 73 -6.68 -17.68 -2.25
CA ALA A 73 -6.92 -18.17 -3.60
C ALA A 73 -8.03 -19.23 -3.67
N ASP A 74 -8.13 -20.05 -2.63
CA ASP A 74 -9.13 -21.13 -2.50
C ASP A 74 -10.48 -20.61 -1.96
N GLY A 75 -10.55 -19.34 -1.51
CA GLY A 75 -11.76 -18.71 -0.97
C GLY A 75 -12.04 -19.04 0.51
N ASP A 76 -11.06 -19.61 1.23
CA ASP A 76 -11.15 -19.89 2.67
C ASP A 76 -10.86 -18.63 3.53
N ALA A 77 -10.25 -17.60 2.92
CA ALA A 77 -10.00 -16.31 3.53
C ALA A 77 -10.21 -15.17 2.52
N ASP A 78 -10.53 -13.97 3.00
CA ASP A 78 -10.81 -12.81 2.16
C ASP A 78 -9.55 -12.01 1.81
N ALA A 79 -8.53 -12.01 2.69
CA ALA A 79 -7.29 -11.27 2.50
C ALA A 79 -6.11 -11.92 3.23
N VAL A 80 -4.90 -11.70 2.73
CA VAL A 80 -3.65 -12.09 3.39
C VAL A 80 -2.84 -10.86 3.81
N VAL A 81 -2.31 -10.89 5.04
CA VAL A 81 -1.40 -9.87 5.57
C VAL A 81 -0.08 -10.52 5.98
N SER A 82 1.04 -10.00 5.47
CA SER A 82 2.36 -10.55 5.78
C SER A 82 3.40 -9.46 6.00
N ALA A 83 4.23 -9.62 7.05
CA ALA A 83 5.43 -8.81 7.28
C ALA A 83 6.70 -9.45 6.71
N GLY A 84 6.61 -10.60 6.04
CA GLY A 84 7.73 -11.34 5.47
C GLY A 84 8.37 -10.66 4.25
N ASN A 85 9.23 -11.41 3.55
CA ASN A 85 9.95 -10.95 2.36
C ASN A 85 9.00 -10.42 1.27
N THR A 86 9.18 -9.17 0.85
CA THR A 86 8.26 -8.48 -0.10
C THR A 86 8.28 -9.13 -1.48
N GLY A 87 9.46 -9.47 -1.99
CA GLY A 87 9.59 -10.11 -3.30
C GLY A 87 8.95 -11.50 -3.34
N ALA A 88 9.10 -12.26 -2.27
CA ALA A 88 8.46 -13.58 -2.13
C ALA A 88 6.93 -13.43 -2.04
N LEU A 89 6.42 -12.52 -1.22
CA LEU A 89 4.99 -12.28 -1.07
C LEU A 89 4.37 -11.88 -2.42
N MET A 90 5.01 -10.95 -3.16
CA MET A 90 4.56 -10.53 -4.49
C MET A 90 4.55 -11.70 -5.48
N ALA A 91 5.66 -12.45 -5.57
CA ALA A 91 5.78 -13.52 -6.54
C ALA A 91 4.78 -14.66 -6.26
N MET A 92 4.63 -15.05 -5.00
CA MET A 92 3.67 -16.07 -4.60
C MET A 92 2.23 -15.63 -4.80
N SER A 93 1.90 -14.36 -4.45
CA SER A 93 0.57 -13.79 -4.67
C SER A 93 0.24 -13.71 -6.17
N LYS A 94 1.17 -13.23 -7.00
CA LYS A 94 0.99 -13.19 -8.47
C LYS A 94 0.77 -14.60 -9.05
N LEU A 95 1.48 -15.60 -8.54
CA LEU A 95 1.36 -16.98 -9.03
C LEU A 95 0.00 -17.60 -8.68
N GLN A 96 -0.50 -17.36 -7.47
CA GLN A 96 -1.73 -17.98 -6.98
C GLN A 96 -2.99 -17.19 -7.35
N PHE A 97 -2.98 -15.87 -7.18
CA PHE A 97 -4.13 -15.01 -7.51
C PHE A 97 -4.22 -14.69 -8.99
N ARG A 98 -3.09 -14.70 -9.71
CA ARG A 98 -2.96 -14.14 -11.06
C ARG A 98 -3.31 -12.64 -11.10
N THR A 99 -2.98 -11.98 -12.20
CA THR A 99 -3.41 -10.59 -12.44
C THR A 99 -4.88 -10.55 -12.86
N MET A 100 -5.55 -9.47 -12.55
CA MET A 100 -6.89 -9.19 -13.06
C MET A 100 -6.89 -9.17 -14.58
N PRO A 101 -8.00 -9.56 -15.24
CA PRO A 101 -8.11 -9.45 -16.70
C PRO A 101 -7.79 -8.02 -17.16
N GLY A 102 -6.91 -7.90 -18.14
CA GLY A 102 -6.47 -6.61 -18.68
C GLY A 102 -5.41 -5.87 -17.84
N VAL A 103 -4.96 -6.42 -16.72
CA VAL A 103 -3.81 -5.89 -15.97
C VAL A 103 -2.55 -6.66 -16.32
N THR A 104 -1.57 -5.97 -16.87
CA THR A 104 -0.31 -6.58 -17.32
C THR A 104 0.63 -6.88 -16.17
N ARG A 105 0.70 -5.97 -15.19
CA ARG A 105 1.57 -6.08 -14.00
C ARG A 105 0.88 -5.57 -12.74
N PRO A 106 1.04 -6.24 -11.59
CA PRO A 106 0.60 -5.71 -10.31
C PRO A 106 1.52 -4.55 -9.88
N ALA A 107 0.98 -3.61 -9.09
CA ALA A 107 1.73 -2.52 -8.48
C ALA A 107 1.68 -2.59 -6.96
N ILE A 108 2.68 -2.02 -6.28
CA ILE A 108 2.66 -1.81 -4.82
C ILE A 108 2.17 -0.41 -4.55
N ALA A 109 1.08 -0.28 -3.82
CA ALA A 109 0.51 0.99 -3.40
C ALA A 109 0.54 1.15 -1.88
N ALA A 110 0.84 2.35 -1.39
CA ALA A 110 0.73 2.69 0.02
C ALA A 110 0.29 4.14 0.20
N PHE A 111 -0.25 4.44 1.38
CA PHE A 111 -0.57 5.80 1.78
C PHE A 111 0.63 6.50 2.39
N PHE A 112 0.74 7.78 2.10
CA PHE A 112 1.71 8.72 2.65
C PHE A 112 1.00 9.86 3.35
N PRO A 113 1.55 10.37 4.47
CA PRO A 113 1.05 11.60 5.06
C PRO A 113 1.37 12.80 4.16
N THR A 114 0.40 13.69 4.04
CA THR A 114 0.59 15.03 3.47
C THR A 114 0.30 16.08 4.54
N MET A 115 0.38 17.37 4.21
CA MET A 115 0.09 18.44 5.17
C MET A 115 -1.33 18.36 5.74
N ASP A 116 -2.31 17.99 4.92
CA ASP A 116 -3.72 18.05 5.31
C ASP A 116 -4.39 16.66 5.42
N GLU A 117 -4.08 15.74 4.49
CA GLU A 117 -4.72 14.43 4.36
C GLU A 117 -3.68 13.33 4.12
N THR A 118 -4.11 12.23 3.51
CA THR A 118 -3.24 11.16 3.04
C THR A 118 -3.30 11.07 1.52
N MET A 119 -2.19 10.76 0.91
CA MET A 119 -2.05 10.53 -0.53
C MET A 119 -1.62 9.09 -0.78
N CYS A 120 -2.20 8.44 -1.77
CA CYS A 120 -1.76 7.13 -2.25
C CYS A 120 -0.67 7.28 -3.29
N MET A 121 0.43 6.57 -3.15
CA MET A 121 1.49 6.51 -4.16
C MET A 121 1.67 5.08 -4.66
N LEU A 122 1.82 4.92 -5.97
CA LEU A 122 2.13 3.67 -6.65
C LEU A 122 2.87 3.93 -7.98
N ASP A 123 3.77 3.09 -8.43
CA ASP A 123 4.28 1.83 -7.91
C ASP A 123 5.46 2.06 -6.94
N LEU A 124 5.52 1.33 -5.85
CA LEU A 124 6.55 1.49 -4.81
C LEU A 124 7.64 0.40 -4.86
N GLY A 125 7.82 -0.24 -6.02
CA GLY A 125 8.93 -1.16 -6.24
C GLY A 125 8.56 -2.56 -6.75
N ALA A 126 7.37 -2.76 -7.28
CA ALA A 126 7.02 -4.02 -7.94
C ALA A 126 7.64 -4.10 -9.35
N ASN A 127 7.69 -2.97 -10.08
CA ASN A 127 8.14 -2.89 -11.46
C ASN A 127 9.19 -1.79 -11.60
N LEU A 128 10.46 -2.19 -11.78
CA LEU A 128 11.56 -1.23 -11.91
C LEU A 128 11.45 -0.39 -13.20
N GLU A 129 10.95 -1.00 -14.27
CA GLU A 129 10.69 -0.36 -15.55
C GLU A 129 9.22 -0.51 -15.92
N CYS A 130 8.60 0.58 -16.33
CA CYS A 130 7.21 0.66 -16.76
C CYS A 130 7.12 1.30 -18.14
N ASP A 131 6.14 0.86 -18.91
CA ASP A 131 5.69 1.53 -20.13
C ASP A 131 4.47 2.44 -19.86
N ALA A 132 4.00 3.11 -20.90
CA ALA A 132 2.85 4.01 -20.78
C ALA A 132 1.57 3.27 -20.39
N GLU A 133 1.38 2.05 -20.86
CA GLU A 133 0.21 1.23 -20.53
C GLU A 133 0.20 0.87 -19.04
N ASN A 134 1.36 0.45 -18.49
CA ASN A 134 1.48 0.17 -17.06
C ASN A 134 1.08 1.38 -16.21
N LEU A 135 1.56 2.58 -16.57
CA LEU A 135 1.25 3.80 -15.81
C LEU A 135 -0.24 4.16 -15.87
N VAL A 136 -0.88 3.99 -17.02
CA VAL A 136 -2.34 4.19 -17.16
C VAL A 136 -3.10 3.17 -16.32
N GLN A 137 -2.72 1.89 -16.35
CA GLN A 137 -3.33 0.87 -15.51
C GLN A 137 -3.12 1.18 -14.01
N PHE A 138 -1.93 1.61 -13.61
CA PHE A 138 -1.66 2.03 -12.23
C PHE A 138 -2.52 3.22 -11.80
N ALA A 139 -2.75 4.19 -12.70
CA ALA A 139 -3.64 5.31 -12.41
C ALA A 139 -5.07 4.87 -12.07
N ILE A 140 -5.62 3.94 -12.85
CA ILE A 140 -6.97 3.39 -12.64
C ILE A 140 -7.02 2.58 -11.35
N LEU A 141 -6.01 1.72 -11.11
CA LEU A 141 -5.89 0.94 -9.87
C LEU A 141 -5.75 1.84 -8.65
N GLY A 142 -4.91 2.87 -8.71
CA GLY A 142 -4.68 3.83 -7.62
C GLY A 142 -5.91 4.65 -7.29
N GLN A 143 -6.65 5.12 -8.32
CA GLN A 143 -7.92 5.83 -8.14
C GLN A 143 -8.97 4.95 -7.44
N ALA A 144 -9.13 3.71 -7.89
CA ALA A 144 -10.08 2.77 -7.28
C ALA A 144 -9.68 2.43 -5.84
N PHE A 145 -8.39 2.21 -5.58
CA PHE A 145 -7.86 1.94 -4.25
C PHE A 145 -8.06 3.11 -3.29
N HIS A 146 -7.71 4.32 -3.71
CA HIS A 146 -7.92 5.53 -2.90
C HIS A 146 -9.41 5.73 -2.58
N ARG A 147 -10.29 5.60 -3.59
CA ARG A 147 -11.73 5.72 -3.41
C ARG A 147 -12.27 4.71 -2.40
N SER A 148 -11.84 3.46 -2.50
CA SER A 148 -12.29 2.38 -1.60
C SER A 148 -11.96 2.66 -0.13
N LEU A 149 -10.79 3.25 0.17
CA LEU A 149 -10.36 3.49 1.54
C LEU A 149 -10.78 4.85 2.11
N THR A 150 -10.98 5.86 1.25
CA THR A 150 -11.29 7.23 1.71
C THR A 150 -12.74 7.64 1.47
N GLY A 151 -13.43 6.96 0.54
CA GLY A 151 -14.75 7.32 0.06
C GLY A 151 -14.78 8.57 -0.84
N LYS A 152 -13.61 9.04 -1.33
CA LYS A 152 -13.53 10.18 -2.25
C LYS A 152 -13.79 9.70 -3.68
N GLU A 153 -14.91 10.09 -4.27
CA GLU A 153 -15.39 9.59 -5.56
C GLU A 153 -14.45 9.94 -6.74
N SER A 154 -13.85 11.12 -6.74
CA SER A 154 -12.99 11.64 -7.80
C SER A 154 -11.66 12.12 -7.23
N PRO A 155 -10.75 11.21 -6.86
CA PRO A 155 -9.43 11.58 -6.33
C PRO A 155 -8.58 12.27 -7.40
N ARG A 156 -7.87 13.34 -7.01
CA ARG A 156 -6.95 14.10 -7.87
C ARG A 156 -5.70 13.25 -8.10
N LEU A 157 -5.38 12.98 -9.36
CA LEU A 157 -4.30 12.09 -9.75
C LEU A 157 -3.21 12.86 -10.51
N GLY A 158 -1.95 12.71 -10.08
CA GLY A 158 -0.77 13.21 -10.77
C GLY A 158 0.16 12.09 -11.25
N LEU A 159 0.87 12.34 -12.33
CA LEU A 159 1.93 11.46 -12.83
C LEU A 159 3.29 12.06 -12.48
N LEU A 160 4.08 11.34 -11.68
CA LEU A 160 5.39 11.83 -11.21
C LEU A 160 6.35 12.01 -12.39
N ASN A 161 6.96 13.19 -12.45
CA ASN A 161 7.91 13.58 -13.48
C ASN A 161 9.03 14.47 -12.89
N VAL A 162 10.00 14.82 -13.70
CA VAL A 162 11.11 15.73 -13.35
C VAL A 162 10.76 17.21 -13.51
N GLY A 163 9.54 17.53 -13.90
CA GLY A 163 8.99 18.85 -14.09
C GLY A 163 7.56 18.78 -14.60
N GLU A 164 6.78 19.84 -14.42
CA GLU A 164 5.37 19.92 -14.80
C GLU A 164 5.13 20.13 -16.31
N GLU A 165 6.18 20.60 -17.04
CA GLU A 165 6.05 20.93 -18.44
C GLU A 165 5.95 19.67 -19.31
N GLU A 166 5.07 19.69 -20.31
CA GLU A 166 4.74 18.54 -21.17
C GLU A 166 5.95 17.92 -21.91
N GLN A 167 6.98 18.72 -22.21
CA GLN A 167 8.18 18.25 -22.91
C GLN A 167 9.20 17.57 -22.00
N LYS A 168 9.06 17.67 -20.69
CA LYS A 168 9.99 17.05 -19.74
C LYS A 168 9.71 15.56 -19.53
N GLY A 169 10.74 14.87 -19.08
CA GLY A 169 10.67 13.45 -18.74
C GLY A 169 10.79 12.51 -19.94
N HIS A 170 10.56 11.25 -19.68
CA HIS A 170 10.66 10.18 -20.68
C HIS A 170 9.46 10.14 -21.62
N ASP A 171 9.66 9.58 -22.83
CA ASP A 171 8.61 9.47 -23.86
C ASP A 171 7.38 8.70 -23.36
N TYR A 172 7.57 7.62 -22.59
CA TYR A 172 6.47 6.82 -22.08
C TYR A 172 5.59 7.62 -21.09
N LEU A 173 6.16 8.58 -20.35
CA LEU A 173 5.39 9.47 -19.46
C LEU A 173 4.47 10.39 -20.27
N ARG A 174 4.98 10.95 -21.39
CA ARG A 174 4.17 11.80 -22.30
C ARG A 174 3.03 11.03 -22.95
N VAL A 175 3.29 9.76 -23.32
CA VAL A 175 2.24 8.89 -23.87
C VAL A 175 1.18 8.58 -22.80
N ALA A 176 1.62 8.23 -21.59
CA ALA A 176 0.70 7.98 -20.47
C ALA A 176 -0.13 9.22 -20.12
N SER A 177 0.50 10.40 -20.04
CA SER A 177 -0.17 11.68 -19.76
C SER A 177 -1.27 11.99 -20.78
N ARG A 178 -0.98 11.84 -22.08
CA ARG A 178 -2.01 12.05 -23.12
C ARG A 178 -3.18 11.08 -22.98
N ARG A 179 -2.93 9.80 -22.68
CA ARG A 179 -3.99 8.81 -22.46
C ARG A 179 -4.81 9.14 -21.20
N LEU A 180 -4.16 9.54 -20.11
CA LEU A 180 -4.83 9.91 -18.85
C LEU A 180 -5.65 11.19 -18.95
N SER A 181 -5.29 12.09 -19.87
CA SER A 181 -6.04 13.34 -20.15
C SER A 181 -7.35 13.08 -20.90
N ASP A 182 -7.62 11.84 -21.31
CA ASP A 182 -8.86 11.48 -21.99
C ASP A 182 -10.03 11.46 -20.99
N PRO A 183 -11.05 12.30 -21.17
CA PRO A 183 -12.21 12.36 -20.27
C PRO A 183 -13.01 11.05 -20.20
N GLU A 184 -12.97 10.21 -21.24
CA GLU A 184 -13.71 8.95 -21.27
C GLU A 184 -13.16 7.94 -20.25
N LEU A 185 -11.87 8.01 -19.88
CA LEU A 185 -11.27 7.17 -18.84
C LEU A 185 -11.83 7.47 -17.44
N GLY A 186 -12.45 8.62 -17.23
CA GLY A 186 -13.04 9.01 -15.95
C GLY A 186 -11.99 9.18 -14.83
N VAL A 187 -10.77 9.51 -15.20
CA VAL A 187 -9.67 9.80 -14.27
C VAL A 187 -9.59 11.31 -14.05
N ASN A 188 -9.55 11.74 -12.79
CA ASN A 188 -9.36 13.16 -12.45
C ASN A 188 -7.87 13.53 -12.49
N TYR A 189 -7.33 13.49 -13.71
CA TYR A 189 -5.91 13.70 -13.97
C TYR A 189 -5.54 15.18 -13.91
N GLN A 190 -4.52 15.51 -13.11
CA GLN A 190 -4.05 16.88 -12.87
C GLN A 190 -2.80 17.25 -13.66
N GLY A 191 -2.23 16.31 -14.43
CA GLY A 191 -0.99 16.53 -15.16
C GLY A 191 0.24 15.92 -14.49
N PHE A 192 1.42 16.37 -14.95
CA PHE A 192 2.69 16.02 -14.32
C PHE A 192 2.86 16.73 -12.98
N VAL A 193 3.55 16.05 -12.05
CA VAL A 193 3.83 16.55 -10.72
C VAL A 193 5.28 16.24 -10.34
N GLU A 194 5.88 17.08 -9.52
CA GLU A 194 7.25 16.91 -9.06
C GLU A 194 7.31 16.19 -7.69
N GLY A 195 8.52 15.76 -7.30
CA GLY A 195 8.74 15.13 -6.01
C GLY A 195 8.37 16.00 -4.80
N SER A 196 8.41 17.34 -4.95
CA SER A 196 7.98 18.31 -3.95
C SER A 196 6.48 18.28 -3.68
N ASP A 197 5.67 17.87 -4.67
CA ASP A 197 4.21 17.88 -4.58
C ASP A 197 3.64 16.68 -3.80
N ILE A 198 4.46 15.64 -3.64
CA ILE A 198 4.09 14.41 -2.92
C ILE A 198 3.54 14.71 -1.52
N THR A 199 4.06 15.74 -0.85
CA THR A 199 3.70 16.03 0.56
C THR A 199 2.84 17.27 0.76
N ASN A 200 2.53 18.03 -0.30
CA ASN A 200 1.83 19.32 -0.16
C ASN A 200 0.30 19.22 -0.05
N GLY A 201 -0.29 18.02 -0.19
CA GLY A 201 -1.72 17.79 -0.01
C GLY A 201 -2.62 18.16 -1.20
N GLN A 202 -2.03 18.55 -2.33
CA GLN A 202 -2.81 18.91 -3.53
C GLN A 202 -3.30 17.69 -4.30
N LEU A 203 -2.68 16.55 -4.11
CA LEU A 203 -2.97 15.29 -4.81
C LEU A 203 -3.49 14.22 -3.84
N ASP A 204 -4.30 13.34 -4.38
CA ASP A 204 -4.84 12.18 -3.67
C ASP A 204 -4.16 10.87 -4.12
N VAL A 205 -3.69 10.84 -5.39
CA VAL A 205 -2.98 9.70 -5.98
C VAL A 205 -1.80 10.21 -6.79
N VAL A 206 -0.62 9.63 -6.58
CA VAL A 206 0.58 9.87 -7.40
C VAL A 206 1.04 8.56 -8.00
N VAL A 207 1.18 8.54 -9.33
CA VAL A 207 1.60 7.37 -10.11
C VAL A 207 3.04 7.56 -10.58
N THR A 208 3.83 6.50 -10.47
CA THR A 208 5.22 6.48 -10.94
C THR A 208 5.64 5.05 -11.31
N ASP A 209 6.82 4.89 -11.90
CA ASP A 209 7.49 3.58 -11.98
C ASP A 209 8.00 3.13 -10.60
N GLY A 210 8.23 1.82 -10.46
CA GLY A 210 8.62 1.27 -9.16
C GLY A 210 10.03 1.63 -8.71
N PHE A 211 10.93 2.00 -9.63
CA PHE A 211 12.26 2.48 -9.24
C PHE A 211 12.15 3.85 -8.55
N SER A 212 11.52 4.81 -9.22
CA SER A 212 11.31 6.16 -8.70
C SER A 212 10.47 6.14 -7.41
N GLY A 213 9.39 5.36 -7.39
CA GLY A 213 8.53 5.22 -6.21
C GLY A 213 9.24 4.58 -5.01
N ASN A 214 10.06 3.56 -5.22
CA ASN A 214 10.83 2.96 -4.12
C ASN A 214 11.91 3.92 -3.58
N VAL A 215 12.56 4.70 -4.45
CA VAL A 215 13.51 5.74 -4.03
C VAL A 215 12.79 6.81 -3.19
N ALA A 216 11.64 7.30 -3.65
CA ALA A 216 10.82 8.27 -2.92
C ALA A 216 10.38 7.73 -1.54
N LEU A 217 9.89 6.49 -1.48
CA LEU A 217 9.52 5.82 -0.23
C LEU A 217 10.70 5.75 0.75
N LYS A 218 11.86 5.27 0.29
CA LYS A 218 13.06 5.12 1.14
C LYS A 218 13.61 6.46 1.61
N MET A 219 13.51 7.49 0.77
CA MET A 219 13.87 8.86 1.15
C MET A 219 12.92 9.41 2.23
N ALA A 220 11.62 9.24 2.06
CA ALA A 220 10.62 9.66 3.05
C ALA A 220 10.83 8.97 4.41
N GLU A 221 11.04 7.64 4.42
CA GLU A 221 11.38 6.86 5.63
C GLU A 221 12.67 7.37 6.29
N GLY A 222 13.71 7.62 5.49
CA GLY A 222 15.00 8.14 5.94
C GLY A 222 14.90 9.52 6.57
N ILE A 223 14.22 10.45 5.91
CA ILE A 223 13.99 11.82 6.40
C ILE A 223 13.17 11.82 7.69
N SER A 224 12.07 11.06 7.76
CA SER A 224 11.25 10.93 8.96
C SER A 224 12.05 10.41 10.15
N SER A 225 12.87 9.37 9.93
CA SER A 225 13.76 8.81 10.95
C SER A 225 14.83 9.81 11.40
N MET A 226 15.47 10.51 10.46
CA MET A 226 16.48 11.54 10.74
C MET A 226 15.86 12.69 11.53
N PHE A 227 14.73 13.22 11.10
CA PHE A 227 14.02 14.31 11.76
C PHE A 227 13.67 13.96 13.20
N THR A 228 13.07 12.78 13.43
CA THR A 228 12.72 12.31 14.77
C THR A 228 13.95 12.21 15.69
N ARG A 229 15.09 11.70 15.19
CA ARG A 229 16.33 11.60 15.95
C ARG A 229 16.93 12.96 16.27
N LEU A 230 16.96 13.88 15.30
CA LEU A 230 17.47 15.25 15.48
C LEU A 230 16.63 16.02 16.50
N LEU A 231 15.31 15.96 16.37
CA LEU A 231 14.38 16.59 17.31
C LEU A 231 14.60 16.08 18.73
N ARG A 232 14.65 14.75 18.91
CA ARG A 232 14.92 14.14 20.23
C ARG A 232 16.26 14.54 20.80
N ARG A 233 17.31 14.62 19.96
CA ARG A 233 18.66 15.06 20.39
C ARG A 233 18.64 16.51 20.84
N SER A 234 18.00 17.40 20.08
CA SER A 234 17.92 18.84 20.37
C SER A 234 17.13 19.11 21.65
N LEU A 235 16.00 18.45 21.86
CA LEU A 235 15.16 18.59 23.05
C LEU A 235 15.82 18.05 24.32
N ASN A 236 16.75 17.10 24.20
CA ASN A 236 17.48 16.56 25.35
C ASN A 236 18.80 17.32 25.69
N LYS A 237 19.18 18.34 24.90
CA LYS A 237 20.49 19.00 24.98
C LYS A 237 20.67 19.84 26.26
N SER A 238 19.62 20.47 26.79
CA SER A 238 19.69 21.31 27.97
C SER A 238 18.44 21.17 28.85
N PHE A 239 18.54 21.66 30.11
CA PHE A 239 17.39 21.70 31.02
C PHE A 239 16.26 22.58 30.46
N LEU A 240 16.59 23.74 29.90
CA LEU A 240 15.62 24.65 29.27
C LEU A 240 14.92 24.01 28.08
N SER A 241 15.66 23.25 27.24
CA SER A 241 15.07 22.50 26.12
C SER A 241 14.08 21.43 26.58
N ARG A 242 14.38 20.76 27.70
CA ARG A 242 13.46 19.76 28.29
C ARG A 242 12.20 20.40 28.87
N LEU A 243 12.34 21.57 29.50
CA LEU A 243 11.20 22.35 29.98
C LEU A 243 10.33 22.84 28.82
N GLY A 244 10.95 23.37 27.76
CA GLY A 244 10.26 23.74 26.53
C GLY A 244 9.52 22.56 25.87
N TYR A 245 10.14 21.38 25.86
CA TYR A 245 9.47 20.15 25.40
C TYR A 245 8.23 19.82 26.23
N LEU A 246 8.29 19.98 27.55
CA LEU A 246 7.16 19.69 28.43
C LEU A 246 5.96 20.61 28.12
N LEU A 247 6.23 21.88 27.85
CA LEU A 247 5.22 22.87 27.49
C LEU A 247 4.65 22.63 26.07
N ALA A 248 5.49 22.23 25.11
CA ALA A 248 5.10 21.96 23.74
C ALA A 248 4.65 20.50 23.49
N ARG A 249 4.59 19.66 24.53
CA ARG A 249 4.38 18.20 24.40
C ARG A 249 3.13 17.84 23.59
N SER A 250 2.05 18.57 23.76
CA SER A 250 0.78 18.31 23.05
C SER A 250 0.95 18.49 21.54
N ALA A 251 1.45 19.66 21.12
CA ALA A 251 1.67 19.96 19.69
C ALA A 251 2.70 19.04 19.04
N LEU A 252 3.80 18.73 19.75
CA LEU A 252 4.82 17.80 19.25
C LEU A 252 4.30 16.35 19.16
N SER A 253 3.40 15.97 20.05
CA SER A 253 2.73 14.64 19.99
C SER A 253 1.80 14.55 18.79
N GLU A 254 1.03 15.58 18.51
CA GLU A 254 0.14 15.65 17.35
C GLU A 254 0.93 15.56 16.04
N MET A 255 1.94 16.40 15.89
CA MET A 255 2.85 16.35 14.74
C MET A 255 3.50 14.96 14.58
N ARG A 256 3.99 14.37 15.69
CA ARG A 256 4.59 13.04 15.66
C ARG A 256 3.60 11.98 15.20
N THR A 257 2.36 12.03 15.66
CA THR A 257 1.32 11.07 15.26
C THR A 257 1.01 11.20 13.77
N HIS A 258 0.99 12.44 13.25
CA HIS A 258 0.73 12.70 11.85
C HIS A 258 1.81 12.12 10.93
N ILE A 259 3.10 12.23 11.28
CA ILE A 259 4.22 11.72 10.48
C ILE A 259 4.64 10.28 10.85
N ASP A 260 3.95 9.63 11.78
CA ASP A 260 4.32 8.29 12.27
C ASP A 260 4.03 7.22 11.20
N PRO A 261 5.06 6.56 10.62
CA PRO A 261 4.87 5.61 9.53
C PRO A 261 4.03 4.38 9.93
N ARG A 262 3.83 4.14 11.23
CA ARG A 262 3.00 3.03 11.71
C ARG A 262 1.52 3.20 11.35
N HIS A 263 1.05 4.45 11.24
CA HIS A 263 -0.33 4.75 10.85
C HIS A 263 -0.59 4.62 9.34
N TYR A 264 0.47 4.49 8.54
CA TYR A 264 0.42 4.33 7.08
C TYR A 264 0.94 2.96 6.63
N ASN A 265 1.24 2.07 7.58
CA ASN A 265 1.74 0.73 7.28
C ASN A 265 0.63 -0.15 6.70
N GLY A 266 0.94 -0.90 5.65
CA GLY A 266 0.00 -1.75 4.93
C GLY A 266 -0.01 -1.41 3.44
N ALA A 267 1.11 -1.68 2.75
CA ALA A 267 1.16 -1.57 1.30
C ALA A 267 0.37 -2.71 0.65
N VAL A 268 -0.40 -2.40 -0.38
CA VAL A 268 -1.29 -3.35 -1.05
C VAL A 268 -0.77 -3.68 -2.44
N PHE A 269 -0.83 -4.95 -2.82
CA PHE A 269 -0.55 -5.39 -4.19
C PHE A 269 -1.80 -5.24 -5.04
N LEU A 270 -1.85 -4.15 -5.80
CA LEU A 270 -2.97 -3.83 -6.69
C LEU A 270 -2.87 -4.59 -8.02
N GLY A 271 -4.02 -4.89 -8.61
CA GLY A 271 -4.10 -5.58 -9.91
C GLY A 271 -4.03 -7.11 -9.84
N LEU A 272 -4.15 -7.69 -8.65
CA LEU A 272 -4.29 -9.14 -8.42
C LEU A 272 -5.75 -9.51 -8.12
N ASN A 273 -6.15 -10.77 -8.44
CA ASN A 273 -7.49 -11.29 -8.13
C ASN A 273 -7.66 -11.70 -6.65
N GLY A 274 -6.82 -11.20 -5.74
CA GLY A 274 -6.89 -11.43 -4.31
C GLY A 274 -6.24 -10.30 -3.54
N ILE A 275 -6.67 -10.03 -2.32
CA ILE A 275 -6.14 -8.97 -1.48
C ILE A 275 -4.90 -9.46 -0.75
N ALA A 276 -3.74 -8.90 -1.07
CA ALA A 276 -2.50 -9.15 -0.37
C ALA A 276 -1.92 -7.84 0.16
N VAL A 277 -1.74 -7.78 1.48
CA VAL A 277 -1.23 -6.61 2.18
C VAL A 277 0.14 -6.90 2.76
N LYS A 278 1.10 -6.05 2.40
CA LYS A 278 2.47 -6.10 2.91
C LYS A 278 2.62 -5.16 4.09
N SER A 279 2.91 -5.71 5.25
CA SER A 279 3.35 -4.94 6.41
C SER A 279 4.87 -4.81 6.42
N HIS A 280 5.39 -3.69 6.90
CA HIS A 280 6.84 -3.50 7.06
C HIS A 280 7.41 -4.49 8.08
N GLY A 281 8.52 -5.17 7.76
CA GLY A 281 9.10 -6.22 8.60
C GLY A 281 9.60 -5.74 9.97
N GLY A 282 10.02 -4.49 10.08
CA GLY A 282 10.47 -3.85 11.33
C GLY A 282 9.38 -3.11 12.09
N THR A 283 8.10 -3.26 11.73
CA THR A 283 7.00 -2.56 12.43
C THR A 283 6.68 -3.21 13.76
N ASP A 284 6.06 -2.42 14.64
CA ASP A 284 5.51 -2.91 15.91
C ASP A 284 4.03 -3.34 15.76
N ARG A 285 3.42 -3.68 16.90
CA ARG A 285 2.00 -4.07 16.99
C ARG A 285 1.03 -3.03 16.39
N ILE A 286 1.35 -1.73 16.50
CA ILE A 286 0.48 -0.65 16.01
C ILE A 286 0.48 -0.66 14.49
N GLY A 287 1.66 -0.69 13.87
CA GLY A 287 1.74 -0.73 12.43
C GLY A 287 1.21 -2.03 11.83
N PHE A 288 1.45 -3.19 12.47
CA PHE A 288 0.89 -4.44 11.97
C PHE A 288 -0.65 -4.46 12.05
N ALA A 289 -1.21 -3.92 13.15
CA ALA A 289 -2.66 -3.75 13.27
C ALA A 289 -3.23 -2.83 12.17
N ASN A 290 -2.49 -1.77 11.79
CA ASN A 290 -2.90 -0.91 10.68
C ASN A 290 -2.93 -1.67 9.34
N ALA A 291 -1.96 -2.53 9.07
CA ALA A 291 -1.97 -3.38 7.86
C ALA A 291 -3.18 -4.33 7.83
N ILE A 292 -3.59 -4.87 8.98
CA ILE A 292 -4.83 -5.67 9.09
C ILE A 292 -6.06 -4.78 8.82
N ASN A 293 -6.11 -3.57 9.36
CA ASN A 293 -7.22 -2.64 9.11
C ASN A 293 -7.36 -2.30 7.62
N VAL A 294 -6.25 -2.07 6.92
CA VAL A 294 -6.25 -1.86 5.47
C VAL A 294 -6.89 -3.06 4.74
N ALA A 295 -6.49 -4.28 5.11
CA ALA A 295 -7.09 -5.49 4.52
C ALA A 295 -8.61 -5.56 4.77
N LEU A 296 -9.05 -5.31 6.00
CA LEU A 296 -10.47 -5.33 6.39
C LEU A 296 -11.27 -4.27 5.62
N GLU A 297 -10.78 -3.04 5.53
CA GLU A 297 -11.45 -1.95 4.81
C GLU A 297 -11.61 -2.30 3.31
N LEU A 298 -10.61 -2.93 2.70
CA LEU A 298 -10.69 -3.37 1.30
C LEU A 298 -11.74 -4.46 1.08
N VAL A 299 -11.84 -5.41 2.01
CA VAL A 299 -12.85 -6.48 1.97
C VAL A 299 -14.24 -5.87 2.17
N ASP A 300 -14.44 -5.06 3.21
CA ASP A 300 -15.73 -4.48 3.58
C ASP A 300 -16.30 -3.55 2.49
N HIS A 301 -15.43 -2.85 1.77
CA HIS A 301 -15.84 -1.95 0.69
C HIS A 301 -15.94 -2.63 -0.68
N GLY A 302 -15.74 -3.93 -0.77
CA GLY A 302 -15.86 -4.68 -2.03
C GLY A 302 -14.83 -4.25 -3.09
N PHE A 303 -13.59 -4.00 -2.68
CA PHE A 303 -12.53 -3.44 -3.54
C PHE A 303 -12.32 -4.24 -4.84
N LEU A 304 -12.23 -5.59 -4.77
CA LEU A 304 -11.92 -6.42 -5.94
C LEU A 304 -12.96 -6.31 -7.08
N PRO A 305 -14.29 -6.40 -6.83
CA PRO A 305 -15.29 -6.16 -7.86
C PRO A 305 -15.22 -4.76 -8.46
N ASP A 306 -15.05 -3.73 -7.63
CA ASP A 306 -15.02 -2.33 -8.06
C ASP A 306 -13.84 -2.03 -8.98
N VAL A 307 -12.63 -2.48 -8.58
CA VAL A 307 -11.43 -2.27 -9.38
C VAL A 307 -11.45 -3.09 -10.68
N SER A 308 -11.97 -4.34 -10.63
CA SER A 308 -12.11 -5.16 -11.83
C SER A 308 -13.03 -4.50 -12.86
N ALA A 309 -14.15 -3.94 -12.43
CA ALA A 309 -15.07 -3.21 -13.30
C ALA A 309 -14.44 -1.92 -13.87
N ALA A 310 -13.64 -1.20 -13.07
CA ALA A 310 -12.93 0.00 -13.53
C ALA A 310 -11.89 -0.31 -14.61
N ILE A 311 -11.09 -1.36 -14.41
CA ILE A 311 -10.07 -1.82 -15.39
C ILE A 311 -10.76 -2.29 -16.69
N ALA A 312 -11.82 -3.08 -16.59
CA ALA A 312 -12.53 -3.57 -17.78
C ALA A 312 -13.08 -2.41 -18.64
N ARG A 313 -13.67 -1.39 -18.02
CA ARG A 313 -14.14 -0.18 -18.73
C ARG A 313 -13.00 0.55 -19.42
N ALA A 314 -11.89 0.77 -18.71
CA ALA A 314 -10.75 1.49 -19.25
C ALA A 314 -10.11 0.77 -20.44
N ASN A 315 -9.92 -0.55 -20.35
CA ASN A 315 -9.37 -1.35 -21.45
C ASN A 315 -10.25 -1.27 -22.69
N THR A 316 -11.59 -1.35 -22.55
CA THR A 316 -12.51 -1.18 -23.70
C THR A 316 -12.35 0.18 -24.38
N ILE A 317 -12.11 1.25 -23.61
CA ILE A 317 -11.89 2.60 -24.15
C ILE A 317 -10.55 2.68 -24.88
N LEU A 318 -9.48 2.14 -24.29
CA LEU A 318 -8.13 2.17 -24.85
C LEU A 318 -8.03 1.35 -26.15
N GLU A 319 -8.57 0.13 -26.17
CA GLU A 319 -8.60 -0.74 -27.37
C GLU A 319 -9.33 -0.06 -28.53
N ARG A 320 -10.51 0.52 -28.29
CA ARG A 320 -11.26 1.23 -29.34
C ARG A 320 -10.44 2.37 -29.97
N LYS A 321 -9.65 3.10 -29.20
CA LYS A 321 -8.86 4.24 -29.68
C LYS A 321 -7.57 3.83 -30.38
N ASP A 322 -7.00 2.70 -30.01
CA ASP A 322 -5.84 2.15 -30.73
C ASP A 322 -6.27 1.59 -32.11
N ASP A 323 -7.55 1.17 -32.29
CA ASP A 323 -8.11 0.72 -33.60
C ASP A 323 -8.51 1.90 -34.52
N ASP A 324 -8.86 3.06 -33.93
CA ASP A 324 -9.32 4.25 -34.69
C ASP A 324 -8.16 5.19 -35.11
N GLY A 325 -6.92 4.96 -34.67
CA GLY A 325 -5.73 5.79 -34.92
C GLY A 325 -4.71 5.15 -35.81
#